data_6f3bc08582d78b1786e043542a23d93d
#
_entry.id   6f3bc08582d78b1786e043542a23d93d
#
_cell.length_a   1.000
_cell.length_b   1.000
_cell.length_c   1.000
_cell.angle_alpha   90.00
_cell.angle_beta   90.00
_cell.angle_gamma   90.00
#
_symmetry.space_group_name_H-M   'P 1'
#
loop_
_entity.id
_entity.type
_entity.pdbx_description
1 polymer ?
#
loop_
_entity_poly.entity_id
_entity_poly.type
_entity_poly.pdbx_seq_one_letter_code
_entity_poly.pdbx_strand_id
1 'polypeptide(L)'
;DRAKLDAVIQSAIDSGPEGTRAILVVEDGAIIAERYAPGYDANTRFPSYSMAKSYTSTLVGILVSQGRLGLDGPAPVPEWSSPGDPRGKIRLVDLLNMSSGIHSIESESRQVTDTAAMLFGAGRKDVARHGADHPLKYVPGRYWMYSNSTSNVLSGIVRRHVGDTKEAYLKFINDYLFEPLG
;
A
#
# COMPACT_ATOMS: atom_id res chain seq x y z
N ASP A 1 8.76 16.16 -26.99
CA ASP A 1 9.33 15.59 -28.24
C ASP A 1 8.92 14.12 -28.37
N ARG A 2 7.98 13.84 -29.27
CA ARG A 2 7.37 12.53 -29.48
C ARG A 2 8.39 11.46 -29.89
N ALA A 3 9.28 11.80 -30.80
CA ALA A 3 10.27 10.84 -31.31
C ALA A 3 11.24 10.37 -30.22
N LYS A 4 11.64 11.25 -29.31
CA LYS A 4 12.47 10.88 -28.16
C LYS A 4 11.72 9.99 -27.19
N LEU A 5 10.44 10.29 -26.91
CA LEU A 5 9.59 9.46 -26.06
C LEU A 5 9.45 8.05 -26.63
N ASP A 6 9.12 7.94 -27.93
CA ASP A 6 8.96 6.64 -28.60
C ASP A 6 10.27 5.84 -28.59
N ALA A 7 11.43 6.48 -28.82
CA ALA A 7 12.74 5.82 -28.76
C ALA A 7 13.07 5.29 -27.36
N VAL A 8 12.80 6.06 -26.29
CA VAL A 8 13.03 5.62 -24.90
C VAL A 8 12.11 4.45 -24.56
N ILE A 9 10.84 4.53 -24.92
CA ILE A 9 9.86 3.45 -24.67
C ILE A 9 10.29 2.18 -25.40
N GLN A 10 10.68 2.28 -26.68
CA GLN A 10 11.12 1.12 -27.47
C GLN A 10 12.36 0.49 -26.84
N SER A 11 13.36 1.28 -26.46
CA SER A 11 14.56 0.80 -25.78
C SER A 11 14.24 0.06 -24.47
N ALA A 12 13.26 0.55 -23.69
CA ALA A 12 12.84 -0.10 -22.45
C ALA A 12 12.14 -1.44 -22.71
N ILE A 13 11.30 -1.53 -23.74
CA ILE A 13 10.62 -2.77 -24.12
C ILE A 13 11.62 -3.81 -24.67
N ASP A 14 12.61 -3.36 -25.46
CA ASP A 14 13.59 -4.24 -26.09
C ASP A 14 14.69 -4.74 -25.13
N SER A 15 14.66 -4.34 -23.86
CA SER A 15 15.68 -4.71 -22.86
C SER A 15 15.71 -6.20 -22.48
N GLY A 16 14.95 -7.05 -23.18
CA GLY A 16 15.00 -8.51 -23.07
C GLY A 16 13.97 -9.11 -22.10
N PRO A 17 14.05 -10.42 -21.83
CA PRO A 17 13.00 -11.16 -21.11
C PRO A 17 12.80 -10.72 -19.64
N GLU A 18 13.81 -10.09 -19.04
CA GLU A 18 13.70 -9.48 -17.69
C GLU A 18 13.37 -7.98 -17.76
N GLY A 19 13.15 -7.45 -18.97
CA GLY A 19 12.88 -6.04 -19.23
C GLY A 19 11.45 -5.60 -18.90
N THR A 20 11.15 -4.41 -19.33
CA THR A 20 9.83 -3.79 -19.16
C THR A 20 8.78 -4.52 -19.99
N ARG A 21 7.68 -4.91 -19.35
CA ARG A 21 6.58 -5.64 -19.99
C ARG A 21 5.44 -4.75 -20.47
N ALA A 22 5.22 -3.64 -19.79
CA ALA A 22 4.20 -2.67 -20.14
C ALA A 22 4.65 -1.27 -19.75
N ILE A 23 4.35 -0.29 -20.58
CA ILE A 23 4.57 1.14 -20.31
C ILE A 23 3.30 1.89 -20.66
N LEU A 24 2.84 2.70 -19.70
CA LEU A 24 1.79 3.68 -19.89
C LEU A 24 2.33 5.05 -19.48
N VAL A 25 2.21 6.03 -20.36
CA VAL A 25 2.61 7.42 -20.09
C VAL A 25 1.38 8.31 -20.17
N VAL A 26 1.14 9.04 -19.09
CA VAL A 26 0.03 9.99 -18.98
C VAL A 26 0.61 11.40 -18.85
N GLU A 27 0.09 12.34 -19.64
CA GLU A 27 0.42 13.76 -19.57
C GLU A 27 -0.90 14.54 -19.56
N ASP A 28 -1.06 15.45 -18.62
CA ASP A 28 -2.26 16.31 -18.47
C ASP A 28 -3.59 15.51 -18.48
N GLY A 29 -3.59 14.33 -17.85
CA GLY A 29 -4.76 13.45 -17.78
C GLY A 29 -5.04 12.62 -19.03
N ALA A 30 -4.24 12.75 -20.09
CA ALA A 30 -4.38 11.98 -21.33
C ALA A 30 -3.26 10.92 -21.47
N ILE A 31 -3.64 9.72 -21.95
CA ILE A 31 -2.66 8.70 -22.31
C ILE A 31 -1.95 9.14 -23.57
N ILE A 32 -0.66 9.47 -23.47
CA ILE A 32 0.17 9.88 -24.61
C ILE A 32 0.99 8.74 -25.19
N ALA A 33 1.26 7.69 -24.44
CA ALA A 33 1.87 6.47 -24.95
C ALA A 33 1.43 5.25 -24.15
N GLU A 34 1.24 4.14 -24.85
CA GLU A 34 0.95 2.82 -24.29
C GLU A 34 1.64 1.77 -25.17
N ARG A 35 2.45 0.92 -24.56
CA ARG A 35 3.23 -0.12 -25.24
C ARG A 35 3.35 -1.35 -24.36
N TYR A 36 3.39 -2.51 -25.01
CA TYR A 36 3.52 -3.82 -24.38
C TYR A 36 4.63 -4.61 -25.06
N ALA A 37 5.40 -5.35 -24.28
CA ALA A 37 6.35 -6.31 -24.80
C ALA A 37 5.62 -7.51 -25.47
N PRO A 38 6.27 -8.27 -26.36
CA PRO A 38 5.65 -9.45 -26.98
C PRO A 38 5.05 -10.41 -25.95
N GLY A 39 3.80 -10.80 -26.17
CA GLY A 39 3.07 -11.70 -25.25
C GLY A 39 2.30 -11.00 -24.14
N TYR A 40 2.32 -9.68 -24.07
CA TYR A 40 1.56 -8.87 -23.11
C TYR A 40 0.62 -7.90 -23.82
N ASP A 41 -0.46 -7.51 -23.16
CA ASP A 41 -1.46 -6.58 -23.66
C ASP A 41 -2.15 -5.81 -22.50
N ALA A 42 -3.13 -4.96 -22.82
CA ALA A 42 -3.89 -4.17 -21.85
C ALA A 42 -4.67 -5.01 -20.83
N ASN A 43 -4.99 -6.28 -21.15
CA ASN A 43 -5.72 -7.19 -20.29
C ASN A 43 -4.80 -8.08 -19.44
N THR A 44 -3.49 -8.00 -19.67
CA THR A 44 -2.53 -8.79 -18.93
C THR A 44 -2.46 -8.33 -17.47
N ARG A 45 -2.69 -9.25 -16.53
CA ARG A 45 -2.63 -8.96 -15.09
C ARG A 45 -1.20 -9.01 -14.60
N PHE A 46 -0.71 -7.89 -14.08
CA PHE A 46 0.61 -7.77 -13.46
C PHE A 46 0.50 -7.72 -11.93
N PRO A 47 1.47 -8.30 -11.19
CA PRO A 47 1.57 -8.08 -9.76
C PRO A 47 1.80 -6.59 -9.48
N SER A 48 0.94 -5.99 -8.65
CA SER A 48 1.01 -4.55 -8.34
C SER A 48 2.15 -4.19 -7.37
N TYR A 49 2.67 -5.18 -6.63
CA TYR A 49 3.65 -4.92 -5.57
C TYR A 49 3.24 -3.71 -4.72
N SER A 50 4.15 -2.79 -4.50
CA SER A 50 3.92 -1.62 -3.65
C SER A 50 2.97 -0.57 -4.22
N MET A 51 2.56 -0.67 -5.48
CA MET A 51 1.44 0.14 -5.98
C MET A 51 0.14 -0.15 -5.22
N ALA A 52 0.00 -1.34 -4.61
CA ALA A 52 -1.11 -1.67 -3.72
C ALA A 52 -1.26 -0.69 -2.53
N LYS A 53 -0.21 -0.01 -2.12
CA LYS A 53 -0.26 1.02 -1.07
C LYS A 53 -1.09 2.23 -1.50
N SER A 54 -1.06 2.59 -2.79
CA SER A 54 -1.91 3.65 -3.35
C SER A 54 -3.38 3.26 -3.26
N TYR A 55 -3.74 2.02 -3.56
CA TYR A 55 -5.11 1.54 -3.37
C TYR A 55 -5.52 1.58 -1.90
N THR A 56 -4.65 1.11 -0.98
CA THR A 56 -4.94 1.16 0.46
C THR A 56 -5.17 2.59 0.95
N SER A 57 -4.33 3.55 0.54
CA SER A 57 -4.51 4.96 0.91
C SER A 57 -5.80 5.56 0.33
N THR A 58 -6.17 5.19 -0.90
CA THR A 58 -7.44 5.60 -1.51
C THR A 58 -8.64 5.06 -0.73
N LEU A 59 -8.62 3.79 -0.32
CA LEU A 59 -9.70 3.21 0.50
C LEU A 59 -9.85 3.92 1.86
N VAL A 60 -8.73 4.28 2.48
CA VAL A 60 -8.75 5.13 3.69
C VAL A 60 -9.38 6.50 3.38
N GLY A 61 -8.99 7.13 2.26
CA GLY A 61 -9.55 8.40 1.81
C GLY A 61 -11.07 8.34 1.58
N ILE A 62 -11.57 7.23 1.01
CA ILE A 62 -13.00 6.98 0.84
C ILE A 62 -13.70 6.92 2.21
N LEU A 63 -13.15 6.19 3.18
CA LEU A 63 -13.73 6.12 4.53
C LEU A 63 -13.68 7.47 5.25
N VAL A 64 -12.64 8.27 5.01
CA VAL A 64 -12.56 9.65 5.53
C VAL A 64 -13.63 10.54 4.90
N SER A 65 -13.82 10.48 3.58
CA SER A 65 -14.85 11.25 2.87
C SER A 65 -16.28 10.89 3.31
N GLN A 66 -16.48 9.65 3.76
CA GLN A 66 -17.73 9.16 4.33
C GLN A 66 -17.91 9.55 5.82
N GLY A 67 -16.96 10.26 6.43
CA GLY A 67 -16.98 10.61 7.86
C GLY A 67 -16.78 9.42 8.81
N ARG A 68 -16.31 8.26 8.30
CA ARG A 68 -16.11 7.03 9.07
C ARG A 68 -14.71 6.94 9.70
N LEU A 69 -13.77 7.73 9.22
CA LEU A 69 -12.41 7.86 9.74
C LEU A 69 -12.01 9.33 9.83
N GLY A 70 -11.16 9.66 10.82
CA GLY A 70 -10.55 10.98 10.97
C GLY A 70 -9.03 10.90 10.80
N LEU A 71 -8.43 11.82 10.05
CA LEU A 71 -6.99 11.81 9.78
C LEU A 71 -6.14 12.17 11.00
N ASP A 72 -6.56 13.17 11.77
CA ASP A 72 -5.77 13.77 12.85
C ASP A 72 -5.97 13.10 14.22
N GLY A 73 -6.98 12.22 14.32
CA GLY A 73 -7.23 11.43 15.53
C GLY A 73 -6.32 10.21 15.64
N PRO A 74 -6.25 9.59 16.83
CA PRO A 74 -5.58 8.30 17.01
C PRO A 74 -6.08 7.28 16.00
N ALA A 75 -5.15 6.52 15.40
CA ALA A 75 -5.50 5.46 14.48
C ALA A 75 -6.33 4.37 15.21
N PRO A 76 -7.46 3.92 14.65
CA PRO A 76 -8.35 2.96 15.31
C PRO A 76 -7.78 1.53 15.21
N VAL A 77 -6.70 1.28 15.95
CA VAL A 77 -6.00 0.00 16.04
C VAL A 77 -6.24 -0.59 17.43
N PRO A 78 -7.06 -1.63 17.56
CA PRO A 78 -7.41 -2.20 18.86
C PRO A 78 -6.20 -2.67 19.68
N GLU A 79 -5.16 -3.14 19.02
CA GLU A 79 -3.91 -3.59 19.61
C GLU A 79 -3.18 -2.50 20.39
N TRP A 80 -3.50 -1.23 20.17
CA TRP A 80 -2.88 -0.06 20.80
C TRP A 80 -3.74 0.62 21.85
N SER A 81 -4.90 0.02 22.19
CA SER A 81 -5.90 0.63 23.08
C SER A 81 -5.58 0.47 24.58
N SER A 82 -4.52 -0.28 24.94
CA SER A 82 -4.15 -0.48 26.34
C SER A 82 -3.75 0.86 27.00
N PRO A 83 -4.21 1.14 28.24
CA PRO A 83 -3.81 2.34 28.95
C PRO A 83 -2.29 2.46 29.04
N GLY A 84 -1.75 3.60 28.61
CA GLY A 84 -0.30 3.86 28.63
C GLY A 84 0.47 3.33 27.43
N ASP A 85 -0.14 2.62 26.48
CA ASP A 85 0.55 2.21 25.25
C ASP A 85 0.89 3.46 24.40
N PRO A 86 2.19 3.73 24.18
CA PRO A 86 2.57 4.92 23.42
C PRO A 86 2.10 4.89 21.95
N ARG A 87 1.82 3.71 21.39
CA ARG A 87 1.30 3.53 20.03
C ARG A 87 -0.12 4.06 19.87
N GLY A 88 -0.88 4.17 20.97
CA GLY A 88 -2.20 4.80 21.00
C GLY A 88 -2.19 6.29 20.62
N LYS A 89 -1.01 6.91 20.50
CA LYS A 89 -0.83 8.29 20.04
C LYS A 89 -0.55 8.41 18.53
N ILE A 90 -0.35 7.28 17.83
CA ILE A 90 -0.15 7.26 16.39
C ILE A 90 -1.45 7.70 15.71
N ARG A 91 -1.40 8.75 14.90
CA ARG A 91 -2.54 9.24 14.15
C ARG A 91 -2.69 8.48 12.83
N LEU A 92 -3.89 8.50 12.26
CA LEU A 92 -4.12 7.89 10.95
C LEU A 92 -3.23 8.53 9.86
N VAL A 93 -3.05 9.85 9.91
CA VAL A 93 -2.15 10.56 8.99
C VAL A 93 -0.68 10.14 9.14
N ASP A 94 -0.22 9.79 10.34
CA ASP A 94 1.16 9.33 10.56
C ASP A 94 1.41 7.96 9.89
N LEU A 95 0.39 7.08 9.87
CA LEU A 95 0.44 5.82 9.11
C LEU A 95 0.49 6.07 7.60
N LEU A 96 -0.39 6.94 7.09
CA LEU A 96 -0.46 7.28 5.66
C LEU A 96 0.84 7.90 5.16
N ASN A 97 1.49 8.72 5.96
CA ASN A 97 2.75 9.38 5.61
C ASN A 97 3.99 8.53 5.88
N MET A 98 3.86 7.25 6.23
CA MET A 98 4.99 6.40 6.58
C MET A 98 5.85 6.97 7.73
N SER A 99 5.21 7.64 8.68
CA SER A 99 5.83 8.26 9.85
C SER A 99 5.24 7.78 11.17
N SER A 100 4.76 6.53 11.20
CA SER A 100 4.14 5.90 12.37
C SER A 100 5.07 5.82 13.59
N GLY A 101 6.38 5.78 13.37
CA GLY A 101 7.37 5.52 14.41
C GLY A 101 7.48 4.05 14.84
N ILE A 102 6.69 3.15 14.28
CA ILE A 102 6.76 1.70 14.53
C ILE A 102 8.08 1.15 14.00
N HIS A 103 8.73 0.29 14.77
CA HIS A 103 9.92 -0.42 14.31
C HIS A 103 9.54 -1.42 13.21
N SER A 104 10.24 -1.38 12.08
CA SER A 104 10.07 -2.32 10.97
C SER A 104 11.43 -2.68 10.39
N ILE A 105 11.62 -3.95 10.04
CA ILE A 105 12.85 -4.46 9.41
C ILE A 105 12.52 -4.72 7.94
N GLU A 106 12.83 -3.74 7.07
CA GLU A 106 12.47 -3.82 5.64
C GLU A 106 13.61 -4.36 4.76
N SER A 107 14.87 -4.14 5.14
CA SER A 107 16.03 -4.53 4.32
C SER A 107 17.31 -4.65 5.12
N GLU A 108 17.42 -5.62 6.02
CA GLU A 108 18.67 -5.88 6.73
C GLU A 108 19.27 -7.23 6.31
N SER A 109 20.54 -7.23 5.91
CA SER A 109 21.22 -8.38 5.28
C SER A 109 21.40 -9.61 6.19
N ARG A 110 21.06 -9.53 7.47
CA ARG A 110 21.24 -10.61 8.46
C ARG A 110 20.00 -10.96 9.28
N GLN A 111 18.86 -10.33 8.99
CA GLN A 111 17.62 -10.56 9.72
C GLN A 111 16.49 -10.94 8.75
N VAL A 112 15.54 -11.71 9.26
CA VAL A 112 14.29 -11.95 8.51
C VAL A 112 13.52 -10.63 8.45
N THR A 113 13.27 -10.14 7.26
CA THR A 113 12.47 -8.91 7.08
C THR A 113 11.02 -9.13 7.48
N ASP A 114 10.35 -8.06 7.91
CA ASP A 114 8.92 -8.12 8.23
C ASP A 114 8.10 -8.59 7.03
N THR A 115 8.48 -8.18 5.82
CA THR A 115 7.88 -8.69 4.58
C THR A 115 8.00 -10.21 4.46
N ALA A 116 9.17 -10.79 4.73
CA ALA A 116 9.35 -12.24 4.71
C ALA A 116 8.54 -12.93 5.82
N ALA A 117 8.48 -12.35 7.01
CA ALA A 117 7.67 -12.87 8.12
C ALA A 117 6.18 -12.83 7.80
N MET A 118 5.68 -11.80 7.14
CA MET A 118 4.30 -11.67 6.70
C MET A 118 3.93 -12.62 5.55
N LEU A 119 4.84 -12.84 4.60
CA LEU A 119 4.57 -13.70 3.44
C LEU A 119 4.74 -15.18 3.74
N PHE A 120 5.74 -15.54 4.53
CA PHE A 120 6.20 -16.94 4.69
C PHE A 120 6.23 -17.40 6.15
N GLY A 121 6.20 -16.48 7.13
CA GLY A 121 6.34 -16.76 8.55
C GLY A 121 5.02 -16.69 9.35
N ALA A 122 5.18 -16.43 10.65
CA ALA A 122 4.06 -16.36 11.60
C ALA A 122 3.07 -15.23 11.31
N GLY A 123 3.52 -14.12 10.72
CA GLY A 123 2.69 -12.98 10.34
C GLY A 123 1.66 -13.27 9.24
N ARG A 124 1.82 -14.38 8.51
CA ARG A 124 0.93 -14.77 7.40
C ARG A 124 -0.53 -14.95 7.81
N LYS A 125 -0.80 -15.29 9.07
CA LYS A 125 -2.18 -15.52 9.57
C LYS A 125 -2.98 -14.23 9.67
N ASP A 126 -2.34 -13.14 10.07
CA ASP A 126 -2.90 -11.80 10.11
C ASP A 126 -1.76 -10.77 9.97
N VAL A 127 -1.54 -10.32 8.75
CA VAL A 127 -0.46 -9.36 8.41
C VAL A 127 -0.67 -7.99 9.06
N ALA A 128 -1.92 -7.59 9.27
CA ALA A 128 -2.25 -6.33 9.95
C ALA A 128 -1.92 -6.41 11.44
N ARG A 129 -2.29 -7.50 12.09
CA ARG A 129 -1.93 -7.79 13.48
C ARG A 129 -0.42 -7.86 13.66
N HIS A 130 0.26 -8.58 12.78
CA HIS A 130 1.72 -8.66 12.81
C HIS A 130 2.36 -7.26 12.78
N GLY A 131 1.92 -6.38 11.87
CA GLY A 131 2.41 -5.01 11.81
C GLY A 131 2.08 -4.19 13.06
N ALA A 132 0.89 -4.38 13.63
CA ALA A 132 0.44 -3.68 14.82
C ALA A 132 1.18 -4.13 16.10
N ASP A 133 1.66 -5.37 16.17
CA ASP A 133 2.35 -5.92 17.35
C ASP A 133 3.81 -5.41 17.47
N HIS A 134 4.35 -4.75 16.44
CA HIS A 134 5.70 -4.17 16.50
C HIS A 134 5.82 -3.04 17.53
N PRO A 135 6.98 -2.90 18.21
CA PRO A 135 7.19 -1.85 19.18
C PRO A 135 7.34 -0.48 18.51
N LEU A 136 7.01 0.57 19.27
CA LEU A 136 7.34 1.94 18.88
C LEU A 136 8.85 2.19 19.06
N LYS A 137 9.50 2.74 18.03
CA LYS A 137 10.93 3.08 18.05
C LYS A 137 11.17 4.59 17.99
N TYR A 138 10.30 5.30 17.27
CA TYR A 138 10.43 6.73 17.05
C TYR A 138 9.14 7.45 17.46
N VAL A 139 9.24 8.74 17.71
CA VAL A 139 8.06 9.57 17.99
C VAL A 139 7.19 9.64 16.72
N PRO A 140 5.89 9.32 16.80
CA PRO A 140 4.98 9.40 15.66
C PRO A 140 5.00 10.78 14.99
N GLY A 141 4.97 10.81 13.67
CA GLY A 141 5.02 12.02 12.85
C GLY A 141 6.41 12.68 12.73
N ARG A 142 7.47 12.10 13.33
CA ARG A 142 8.80 12.73 13.35
C ARG A 142 9.85 12.04 12.51
N TYR A 143 9.66 10.78 12.17
CA TYR A 143 10.63 10.00 11.40
C TYR A 143 9.93 9.25 10.28
N TRP A 144 10.34 9.54 9.06
CA TRP A 144 9.85 8.82 7.88
C TRP A 144 10.61 7.49 7.72
N MET A 145 9.87 6.42 7.56
CA MET A 145 10.44 5.11 7.27
C MET A 145 9.45 4.30 6.42
N TYR A 146 9.88 3.93 5.23
CA TYR A 146 9.07 3.03 4.40
C TYR A 146 8.80 1.72 5.14
N SER A 147 7.54 1.30 5.21
CA SER A 147 7.14 0.13 6.00
C SER A 147 5.97 -0.61 5.37
N ASN A 148 6.19 -1.89 5.05
CA ASN A 148 5.14 -2.81 4.64
C ASN A 148 4.20 -3.13 5.81
N SER A 149 4.75 -3.23 7.04
CA SER A 149 3.97 -3.40 8.26
C SER A 149 2.96 -2.28 8.47
N THR A 150 3.39 -1.01 8.35
CA THR A 150 2.49 0.16 8.44
C THR A 150 1.37 0.12 7.40
N SER A 151 1.67 -0.27 6.16
CA SER A 151 0.64 -0.41 5.11
C SER A 151 -0.37 -1.51 5.42
N ASN A 152 0.08 -2.62 6.00
CA ASN A 152 -0.83 -3.70 6.39
C ASN A 152 -1.70 -3.32 7.59
N VAL A 153 -1.20 -2.49 8.52
CA VAL A 153 -2.03 -1.90 9.59
C VAL A 153 -3.15 -1.05 8.99
N LEU A 154 -2.84 -0.19 8.00
CA LEU A 154 -3.88 0.60 7.28
C LEU A 154 -4.92 -0.30 6.62
N SER A 155 -4.49 -1.37 5.93
CA SER A 155 -5.41 -2.35 5.33
C SER A 155 -6.29 -3.02 6.40
N GLY A 156 -5.75 -3.33 7.57
CA GLY A 156 -6.49 -3.86 8.71
C GLY A 156 -7.52 -2.88 9.26
N ILE A 157 -7.20 -1.58 9.29
CA ILE A 157 -8.15 -0.52 9.66
C ILE A 157 -9.32 -0.50 8.66
N VAL A 158 -9.04 -0.49 7.36
CA VAL A 158 -10.09 -0.54 6.33
C VAL A 158 -10.95 -1.79 6.52
N ARG A 159 -10.34 -2.98 6.62
CA ARG A 159 -11.05 -4.26 6.81
C ARG A 159 -12.06 -4.17 7.96
N ARG A 160 -11.64 -3.72 9.14
CA ARG A 160 -12.50 -3.59 10.32
C ARG A 160 -13.65 -2.61 10.12
N HIS A 161 -13.46 -1.55 9.34
CA HIS A 161 -14.52 -0.56 9.09
C HIS A 161 -15.53 -1.01 8.04
N VAL A 162 -15.23 -2.03 7.23
CA VAL A 162 -16.13 -2.47 6.16
C VAL A 162 -16.82 -3.81 6.44
N GLY A 163 -16.61 -4.40 7.63
CA GLY A 163 -17.30 -5.63 8.04
C GLY A 163 -16.39 -6.77 8.51
N ASP A 164 -15.09 -6.54 8.57
CA ASP A 164 -14.04 -7.43 9.11
C ASP A 164 -13.96 -8.84 8.47
N THR A 165 -14.51 -8.98 7.26
CA THR A 165 -14.42 -10.21 6.46
C THR A 165 -13.74 -9.93 5.14
N LYS A 166 -13.21 -10.99 4.51
CA LYS A 166 -12.61 -10.91 3.17
C LYS A 166 -13.65 -10.46 2.14
N GLU A 167 -14.85 -11.02 2.21
CA GLU A 167 -15.95 -10.76 1.29
C GLU A 167 -16.39 -9.29 1.36
N ALA A 168 -16.57 -8.75 2.56
CA ALA A 168 -16.92 -7.35 2.78
C ALA A 168 -15.80 -6.41 2.30
N TYR A 169 -14.53 -6.77 2.54
CA TYR A 169 -13.38 -6.00 2.07
C TYR A 169 -13.31 -5.94 0.54
N LEU A 170 -13.43 -7.09 -0.13
CA LEU A 170 -13.41 -7.18 -1.58
C LEU A 170 -14.61 -6.46 -2.20
N LYS A 171 -15.81 -6.60 -1.61
CA LYS A 171 -16.99 -5.87 -2.05
C LYS A 171 -16.78 -4.36 -1.95
N PHE A 172 -16.24 -3.88 -0.84
CA PHE A 172 -15.96 -2.45 -0.65
C PHE A 172 -14.98 -1.90 -1.70
N ILE A 173 -13.88 -2.64 -1.98
CA ILE A 173 -12.93 -2.25 -3.04
C ILE A 173 -13.63 -2.17 -4.39
N ASN A 174 -14.42 -3.18 -4.71
CA ASN A 174 -15.12 -3.21 -6.01
C ASN A 174 -16.10 -2.04 -6.13
N ASP A 175 -17.01 -1.88 -5.17
CA ASP A 175 -18.09 -0.90 -5.24
C ASP A 175 -17.60 0.56 -5.20
N TYR A 176 -16.54 0.83 -4.44
CA TYR A 176 -16.11 2.21 -4.18
C TYR A 176 -14.82 2.62 -4.89
N LEU A 177 -14.11 1.69 -5.50
CA LEU A 177 -12.87 1.98 -6.22
C LEU A 177 -12.91 1.46 -7.66
N PHE A 178 -13.06 0.15 -7.86
CA PHE A 178 -12.89 -0.41 -9.21
C PHE A 178 -14.08 -0.13 -10.13
N GLU A 179 -15.32 -0.34 -9.71
CA GLU A 179 -16.48 -0.02 -10.54
C GLU A 179 -16.57 1.46 -10.92
N PRO A 180 -16.32 2.44 -10.02
CA PRO A 180 -16.31 3.85 -10.42
C PRO A 180 -15.18 4.24 -11.38
N LEU A 181 -14.11 3.45 -11.45
CA LEU A 181 -12.98 3.70 -12.37
C LEU A 181 -13.18 3.03 -13.75
N GLY A 182 -14.06 2.07 -13.88
CA GLY A 182 -14.33 1.30 -15.11
C GLY A 182 -13.53 0.01 -15.11
#